data_7f3edab37882ee22692e2dafd94f90ae
#
_entry.id   7f3edab37882ee22692e2dafd94f90ae
#
_cell.length_a   1.000
_cell.length_b   1.000
_cell.length_c   1.000
_cell.angle_alpha   90.00
_cell.angle_beta   90.00
_cell.angle_gamma   90.00
#
_symmetry.space_group_name_H-M   'P 1'
#
loop_
_entity.id
_entity.type
_entity.pdbx_description
1 polymer ?
#
loop_
_entity_poly.entity_id
_entity_poly.type
_entity_poly.pdbx_seq_one_letter_code
_entity_poly.pdbx_strand_id
1 'polypeptide(L)'
;MTALPDLFPGFAERRIKTDGAEIFARVGGSGPPVLLLHGYPQTHICWHKVAPELARQFTLVIPDLRGYGQSSVPETDAKHLTYSKRTMAADCIAVMRTLGHERFMVVSHDRGARVGYRLALDHPAAVTRLVTLDIVPTWSAWDDMRRSTALARFHWALLAQPHPFPETLIGGNAMYFLEHMLAAWTGAKSLAAFSPEAMQHYRASFSQPARIRASCEDYRAGATCDVEFDEADRTAGRKISCPTLALWGQERENAFFTGPLDIWRQWCTDVVGQGVVSGHFLPEEKPAETLAHIVPFLAAGIGKT
;
A
#
# COMPACT_ATOMS: atom_id res chain seq x y z
N MET A 1 12.71 14.36 22.67
CA MET A 1 12.18 14.45 21.30
C MET A 1 10.81 15.08 21.38
N THR A 2 10.54 16.12 20.60
CA THR A 2 9.20 16.70 20.46
C THR A 2 8.26 15.65 19.88
N ALA A 3 7.03 15.55 20.40
CA ALA A 3 6.01 14.66 19.85
C ALA A 3 5.73 15.03 18.38
N LEU A 4 5.51 14.01 17.53
CA LEU A 4 5.13 14.22 16.15
C LEU A 4 3.71 14.82 16.07
N PRO A 5 3.42 15.68 15.07
CA PRO A 5 2.10 16.28 14.89
C PRO A 5 1.01 15.23 14.71
N ASP A 6 -0.15 15.41 15.34
CA ASP A 6 -1.31 14.55 15.05
C ASP A 6 -1.99 15.01 13.75
N LEU A 7 -1.95 14.17 12.72
CA LEU A 7 -2.58 14.42 11.42
C LEU A 7 -3.95 13.72 11.25
N PHE A 8 -4.42 13.07 12.32
CA PHE A 8 -5.71 12.38 12.34
C PHE A 8 -6.56 12.81 13.54
N PRO A 9 -6.87 14.12 13.69
CA PRO A 9 -7.68 14.60 14.79
C PRO A 9 -9.04 13.90 14.81
N GLY A 10 -9.45 13.41 15.97
CA GLY A 10 -10.69 12.66 16.14
C GLY A 10 -10.63 11.17 15.80
N PHE A 11 -9.52 10.67 15.28
CA PHE A 11 -9.31 9.23 15.07
C PHE A 11 -8.67 8.60 16.32
N ALA A 12 -9.25 7.50 16.77
CA ALA A 12 -8.70 6.73 17.88
C ALA A 12 -7.47 5.94 17.44
N GLU A 13 -6.47 5.85 18.31
CA GLU A 13 -5.34 4.92 18.14
C GLU A 13 -5.73 3.52 18.64
N ARG A 14 -5.31 2.51 17.89
CA ARG A 14 -5.45 1.11 18.26
C ARG A 14 -4.13 0.39 18.07
N ARG A 15 -3.84 -0.56 18.95
CA ARG A 15 -2.76 -1.53 18.81
C ARG A 15 -3.37 -2.91 18.93
N ILE A 16 -3.26 -3.68 17.86
CA ILE A 16 -3.96 -4.95 17.69
C ILE A 16 -2.92 -6.03 17.48
N LYS A 17 -2.93 -7.03 18.36
CA LYS A 17 -2.07 -8.20 18.22
C LYS A 17 -2.60 -9.09 17.12
N THR A 18 -1.72 -9.47 16.21
CA THR A 18 -1.96 -10.42 15.13
C THR A 18 -0.98 -11.59 15.26
N ASP A 19 -1.00 -12.52 14.32
CA ASP A 19 -0.03 -13.61 14.34
C ASP A 19 1.39 -13.08 14.03
N GLY A 20 2.23 -13.09 15.06
CA GLY A 20 3.62 -12.64 14.99
C GLY A 20 3.85 -11.12 14.89
N ALA A 21 2.80 -10.28 15.00
CA ALA A 21 2.96 -8.83 14.97
C ALA A 21 1.98 -8.10 15.91
N GLU A 22 2.30 -6.82 16.20
CA GLU A 22 1.36 -5.86 16.75
C GLU A 22 1.17 -4.75 15.71
N ILE A 23 -0.06 -4.59 15.26
CA ILE A 23 -0.42 -3.62 14.23
C ILE A 23 -1.00 -2.37 14.87
N PHE A 24 -0.36 -1.23 14.59
CA PHE A 24 -0.91 0.08 14.91
C PHE A 24 -1.94 0.47 13.86
N ALA A 25 -3.04 1.11 14.27
CA ALA A 25 -4.05 1.64 13.36
C ALA A 25 -4.70 2.92 13.91
N ARG A 26 -5.05 3.84 13.02
CA ARG A 26 -6.01 4.92 13.28
C ARG A 26 -7.41 4.46 12.90
N VAL A 27 -8.39 4.72 13.75
CA VAL A 27 -9.79 4.31 13.52
C VAL A 27 -10.71 5.50 13.75
N GLY A 28 -11.54 5.85 12.76
CA GLY A 28 -12.43 7.00 12.86
C GLY A 28 -13.54 6.99 11.80
N GLY A 29 -14.45 7.95 11.89
CA GLY A 29 -15.61 8.03 11.00
C GLY A 29 -16.77 7.12 11.41
N SER A 30 -17.81 7.08 10.58
CA SER A 30 -18.99 6.24 10.79
C SER A 30 -19.60 5.82 9.45
N GLY A 31 -20.13 4.59 9.39
CA GLY A 31 -20.68 3.99 8.17
C GLY A 31 -20.01 2.67 7.80
N PRO A 32 -20.16 2.19 6.57
CA PRO A 32 -19.55 0.94 6.11
C PRO A 32 -18.03 0.96 6.28
N PRO A 33 -17.40 -0.15 6.71
CA PRO A 33 -15.98 -0.20 7.00
C PRO A 33 -15.11 -0.18 5.75
N VAL A 34 -14.05 0.64 5.79
CA VAL A 34 -13.02 0.75 4.76
C VAL A 34 -11.64 0.62 5.39
N LEU A 35 -10.84 -0.29 4.88
CA LEU A 35 -9.44 -0.47 5.23
C LEU A 35 -8.57 0.34 4.27
N LEU A 36 -7.71 1.24 4.79
CA LEU A 36 -6.78 2.06 4.00
C LEU A 36 -5.35 1.58 4.19
N LEU A 37 -4.71 1.05 3.12
CA LEU A 37 -3.38 0.46 3.17
C LEU A 37 -2.36 1.35 2.46
N HIS A 38 -1.35 1.82 3.20
CA HIS A 38 -0.25 2.64 2.68
C HIS A 38 0.80 1.81 1.95
N GLY A 39 1.74 2.48 1.27
CA GLY A 39 2.87 1.86 0.61
C GLY A 39 4.24 2.32 1.09
N TYR A 40 5.27 1.93 0.35
CA TYR A 40 6.66 2.29 0.58
C TYR A 40 6.99 3.66 -0.05
N PRO A 41 7.79 4.49 0.57
CA PRO A 41 8.38 4.40 1.92
C PRO A 41 7.54 5.12 3.00
N GLN A 42 6.23 5.18 2.79
CA GLN A 42 5.29 5.91 3.61
C GLN A 42 4.78 5.09 4.81
N THR A 43 3.81 5.64 5.53
CA THR A 43 3.09 5.06 6.65
C THR A 43 1.61 5.40 6.51
N HIS A 44 0.76 5.03 7.48
CA HIS A 44 -0.65 5.45 7.54
C HIS A 44 -0.85 6.95 7.26
N ILE A 45 0.18 7.76 7.50
CA ILE A 45 0.17 9.22 7.31
C ILE A 45 -0.20 9.62 5.87
N CYS A 46 0.11 8.80 4.85
CA CYS A 46 -0.20 9.14 3.45
C CYS A 46 -1.69 9.39 3.19
N TRP A 47 -2.56 8.96 4.09
CA TRP A 47 -4.00 9.12 3.99
C TRP A 47 -4.54 10.40 4.63
N HIS A 48 -3.70 11.21 5.30
CA HIS A 48 -4.14 12.35 6.11
C HIS A 48 -4.96 13.41 5.34
N LYS A 49 -4.71 13.58 4.04
CA LYS A 49 -5.45 14.54 3.20
C LYS A 49 -6.80 14.04 2.74
N VAL A 50 -6.99 12.72 2.63
CA VAL A 50 -8.23 12.11 2.11
C VAL A 50 -9.09 11.50 3.21
N ALA A 51 -8.51 11.09 4.32
CA ALA A 51 -9.23 10.47 5.42
C ALA A 51 -10.36 11.32 6.02
N PRO A 52 -10.21 12.64 6.23
CA PRO A 52 -11.29 13.46 6.77
C PRO A 52 -12.57 13.44 5.91
N GLU A 53 -12.45 13.47 4.59
CA GLU A 53 -13.61 13.42 3.70
C GLU A 53 -14.21 12.01 3.64
N LEU A 54 -13.39 10.97 3.56
CA LEU A 54 -13.87 9.58 3.60
C LEU A 54 -14.58 9.25 4.93
N ALA A 55 -14.09 9.75 6.06
CA ALA A 55 -14.65 9.53 7.38
C ALA A 55 -16.06 10.11 7.57
N ARG A 56 -16.51 11.00 6.68
CA ARG A 56 -17.89 11.53 6.69
C ARG A 56 -18.93 10.50 6.29
N GLN A 57 -18.54 9.45 5.59
CA GLN A 57 -19.44 8.45 5.02
C GLN A 57 -19.05 7.01 5.39
N PHE A 58 -17.83 6.80 5.88
CA PHE A 58 -17.26 5.48 6.12
C PHE A 58 -16.60 5.38 7.50
N THR A 59 -16.59 4.21 8.09
CA THR A 59 -15.71 3.87 9.19
C THR A 59 -14.35 3.49 8.61
N LEU A 60 -13.32 4.26 8.91
CA LEU A 60 -11.97 4.05 8.39
C LEU A 60 -11.10 3.31 9.39
N VAL A 61 -10.40 2.30 8.92
CA VAL A 61 -9.31 1.62 9.63
C VAL A 61 -8.05 1.82 8.81
N ILE A 62 -7.05 2.50 9.40
CA ILE A 62 -5.85 2.98 8.71
C ILE A 62 -4.62 2.42 9.43
N PRO A 63 -4.23 1.17 9.17
CA PRO A 63 -3.07 0.57 9.82
C PRO A 63 -1.75 1.04 9.22
N ASP A 64 -0.69 0.96 10.03
CA ASP A 64 0.66 0.76 9.52
C ASP A 64 0.86 -0.73 9.23
N LEU A 65 1.40 -1.08 8.07
CA LEU A 65 1.77 -2.46 7.77
C LEU A 65 2.87 -2.94 8.74
N ARG A 66 2.96 -4.26 8.99
CA ARG A 66 4.07 -4.80 9.78
C ARG A 66 5.41 -4.32 9.23
N GLY A 67 6.32 -3.92 10.10
CA GLY A 67 7.62 -3.36 9.73
C GLY A 67 7.63 -1.86 9.41
N TYR A 68 6.46 -1.23 9.26
CA TYR A 68 6.31 0.18 8.92
C TYR A 68 5.72 1.00 10.08
N GLY A 69 5.90 2.32 10.00
CA GLY A 69 5.27 3.31 10.85
C GLY A 69 5.40 3.01 12.35
N GLN A 70 4.30 2.80 13.04
CA GLN A 70 4.22 2.49 14.47
C GLN A 70 3.91 1.00 14.76
N SER A 71 3.73 0.18 13.72
CA SER A 71 3.59 -1.26 13.88
C SER A 71 4.90 -1.92 14.28
N SER A 72 4.82 -3.10 14.88
CA SER A 72 6.01 -3.87 15.26
C SER A 72 6.83 -4.31 14.05
N VAL A 73 8.10 -4.61 14.30
CA VAL A 73 9.06 -5.11 13.31
C VAL A 73 9.39 -6.56 13.68
N PRO A 74 8.63 -7.55 13.18
CA PRO A 74 8.91 -8.96 13.44
C PRO A 74 10.27 -9.41 12.90
N GLU A 75 10.82 -10.47 13.53
CA GLU A 75 12.00 -11.14 12.99
C GLU A 75 11.70 -11.73 11.62
N THR A 76 12.73 -11.75 10.78
CA THR A 76 12.64 -12.29 9.43
C THR A 76 12.89 -13.80 9.41
N ASP A 77 12.44 -14.46 8.35
CA ASP A 77 12.71 -15.87 8.09
C ASP A 77 13.44 -16.07 6.75
N ALA A 78 14.07 -17.23 6.57
CA ALA A 78 14.88 -17.52 5.39
C ALA A 78 14.09 -17.56 4.05
N LYS A 79 12.76 -17.68 4.13
CA LYS A 79 11.87 -17.69 2.96
C LYS A 79 11.13 -16.37 2.75
N HIS A 80 11.42 -15.37 3.58
CA HIS A 80 10.79 -14.04 3.59
C HIS A 80 9.27 -14.05 3.81
N LEU A 81 8.70 -15.15 4.32
CA LEU A 81 7.26 -15.31 4.51
C LEU A 81 6.69 -14.34 5.55
N THR A 82 7.49 -13.97 6.55
CA THR A 82 7.11 -12.98 7.58
C THR A 82 6.64 -11.66 6.97
N TYR A 83 7.25 -11.24 5.85
CA TYR A 83 6.93 -10.00 5.16
C TYR A 83 6.21 -10.20 3.83
N SER A 84 5.70 -11.41 3.58
CA SER A 84 4.89 -11.67 2.39
C SER A 84 3.55 -10.92 2.43
N LYS A 85 3.02 -10.61 1.25
CA LYS A 85 1.72 -9.95 1.13
C LYS A 85 0.60 -10.81 1.67
N ARG A 86 0.76 -12.16 1.65
CA ARG A 86 -0.17 -13.10 2.26
C ARG A 86 -0.20 -12.97 3.78
N THR A 87 0.95 -12.87 4.41
CA THR A 87 1.05 -12.67 5.87
C THR A 87 0.51 -11.29 6.27
N MET A 88 0.83 -10.23 5.50
CA MET A 88 0.27 -8.89 5.73
C MET A 88 -1.26 -8.85 5.51
N ALA A 89 -1.79 -9.63 4.55
CA ALA A 89 -3.24 -9.76 4.35
C ALA A 89 -3.91 -10.46 5.55
N ALA A 90 -3.27 -11.47 6.14
CA ALA A 90 -3.76 -12.10 7.36
C ALA A 90 -3.79 -11.12 8.55
N ASP A 91 -2.79 -10.22 8.68
CA ASP A 91 -2.86 -9.12 9.66
C ASP A 91 -4.09 -8.24 9.44
N CYS A 92 -4.37 -7.87 8.19
CA CYS A 92 -5.51 -7.03 7.85
C CYS A 92 -6.83 -7.70 8.26
N ILE A 93 -6.99 -9.00 8.01
CA ILE A 93 -8.16 -9.78 8.47
C ILE A 93 -8.26 -9.77 9.99
N ALA A 94 -7.15 -10.02 10.70
CA ALA A 94 -7.15 -10.03 12.17
C ALA A 94 -7.52 -8.65 12.75
N VAL A 95 -6.96 -7.57 12.17
CA VAL A 95 -7.29 -6.20 12.57
C VAL A 95 -8.77 -5.90 12.36
N MET A 96 -9.31 -6.18 11.18
CA MET A 96 -10.70 -5.88 10.85
C MET A 96 -11.67 -6.69 11.71
N ARG A 97 -11.41 -7.97 11.92
CA ARG A 97 -12.23 -8.84 12.80
C ARG A 97 -12.20 -8.39 14.26
N THR A 98 -11.03 -8.02 14.78
CA THR A 98 -10.91 -7.50 16.15
C THR A 98 -11.74 -6.23 16.36
N LEU A 99 -11.91 -5.44 15.29
CA LEU A 99 -12.76 -4.23 15.29
C LEU A 99 -14.23 -4.52 14.97
N GLY A 100 -14.63 -5.79 14.78
CA GLY A 100 -16.00 -6.19 14.51
C GLY A 100 -16.42 -6.15 13.04
N HIS A 101 -15.47 -6.10 12.12
CA HIS A 101 -15.72 -5.97 10.67
C HIS A 101 -15.35 -7.26 9.93
N GLU A 102 -16.30 -8.15 9.70
CA GLU A 102 -16.10 -9.39 8.92
C GLU A 102 -16.05 -9.15 7.41
N ARG A 103 -16.74 -8.10 6.93
CA ARG A 103 -16.77 -7.69 5.53
C ARG A 103 -16.49 -6.20 5.43
N PHE A 104 -15.61 -5.81 4.50
CA PHE A 104 -15.15 -4.44 4.37
C PHE A 104 -14.68 -4.13 2.94
N MET A 105 -14.58 -2.85 2.64
CA MET A 105 -13.96 -2.34 1.43
C MET A 105 -12.47 -2.06 1.67
N VAL A 106 -11.66 -2.08 0.62
CA VAL A 106 -10.22 -1.82 0.69
C VAL A 106 -9.85 -0.70 -0.28
N VAL A 107 -9.16 0.30 0.22
CA VAL A 107 -8.45 1.31 -0.58
C VAL A 107 -6.97 1.20 -0.27
N SER A 108 -6.15 1.04 -1.27
CA SER A 108 -4.77 0.63 -1.06
C SER A 108 -3.81 1.25 -2.07
N HIS A 109 -2.63 1.62 -1.61
CA HIS A 109 -1.61 2.29 -2.41
C HIS A 109 -0.28 1.52 -2.38
N ASP A 110 0.42 1.43 -3.51
CA ASP A 110 1.76 0.86 -3.68
C ASP A 110 1.94 -0.52 -3.01
N ARG A 111 2.86 -0.69 -2.04
CA ARG A 111 3.06 -1.97 -1.32
C ARG A 111 1.77 -2.40 -0.61
N GLY A 112 1.01 -1.47 -0.06
CA GLY A 112 -0.32 -1.74 0.50
C GLY A 112 -1.33 -2.23 -0.53
N ALA A 113 -1.26 -1.75 -1.78
CA ALA A 113 -2.14 -2.26 -2.83
C ALA A 113 -1.78 -3.70 -3.25
N ARG A 114 -0.50 -4.10 -3.05
CA ARG A 114 -0.09 -5.50 -3.20
C ARG A 114 -0.66 -6.38 -2.10
N VAL A 115 -0.75 -5.87 -0.88
CA VAL A 115 -1.49 -6.52 0.21
C VAL A 115 -2.98 -6.56 -0.11
N GLY A 116 -3.56 -5.46 -0.62
CA GLY A 116 -4.98 -5.34 -0.92
C GLY A 116 -5.47 -6.36 -1.96
N TYR A 117 -4.77 -6.52 -3.09
CA TYR A 117 -5.19 -7.52 -4.06
C TYR A 117 -4.95 -8.96 -3.58
N ARG A 118 -3.86 -9.22 -2.82
CA ARG A 118 -3.62 -10.53 -2.20
C ARG A 118 -4.73 -10.85 -1.19
N LEU A 119 -5.14 -9.87 -0.38
CA LEU A 119 -6.27 -9.99 0.54
C LEU A 119 -7.57 -10.35 -0.20
N ALA A 120 -7.85 -9.71 -1.34
CA ALA A 120 -9.04 -10.00 -2.15
C ALA A 120 -9.00 -11.40 -2.79
N LEU A 121 -7.82 -11.91 -3.17
CA LEU A 121 -7.64 -13.26 -3.70
C LEU A 121 -7.75 -14.34 -2.62
N ASP A 122 -7.13 -14.12 -1.46
CA ASP A 122 -7.07 -15.13 -0.38
C ASP A 122 -8.35 -15.10 0.49
N HIS A 123 -9.04 -13.96 0.59
CA HIS A 123 -10.23 -13.75 1.44
C HIS A 123 -11.41 -13.10 0.68
N PRO A 124 -11.87 -13.71 -0.42
CA PRO A 124 -12.90 -13.10 -1.29
C PRO A 124 -14.23 -12.83 -0.59
N ALA A 125 -14.55 -13.56 0.49
CA ALA A 125 -15.77 -13.33 1.28
C ALA A 125 -15.69 -12.07 2.15
N ALA A 126 -14.48 -11.61 2.50
CA ALA A 126 -14.27 -10.46 3.37
C ALA A 126 -14.21 -9.13 2.58
N VAL A 127 -13.59 -9.13 1.41
CA VAL A 127 -13.41 -7.93 0.60
C VAL A 127 -14.60 -7.69 -0.31
N THR A 128 -15.34 -6.62 -0.07
CA THR A 128 -16.56 -6.29 -0.84
C THR A 128 -16.29 -5.39 -2.04
N ARG A 129 -15.25 -4.55 -1.98
CA ARG A 129 -14.74 -3.69 -3.05
C ARG A 129 -13.26 -3.46 -2.86
N LEU A 130 -12.52 -3.35 -3.96
CA LEU A 130 -11.09 -3.08 -3.95
C LEU A 130 -10.76 -1.83 -4.77
N VAL A 131 -9.99 -0.92 -4.19
CA VAL A 131 -9.35 0.19 -4.91
C VAL A 131 -7.84 0.00 -4.83
N THR A 132 -7.16 0.02 -5.98
CA THR A 132 -5.71 -0.03 -6.08
C THR A 132 -5.17 1.26 -6.70
N LEU A 133 -4.16 1.85 -6.04
CA LEU A 133 -3.54 3.09 -6.49
C LEU A 133 -2.11 2.83 -6.93
N ASP A 134 -1.84 3.15 -8.20
CA ASP A 134 -0.55 3.21 -8.89
C ASP A 134 0.30 1.93 -8.84
N ILE A 135 -0.33 0.78 -9.01
CA ILE A 135 0.34 -0.50 -9.17
C ILE A 135 -0.31 -1.37 -10.26
N VAL A 136 0.43 -2.41 -10.64
CA VAL A 136 -0.09 -3.65 -11.23
C VAL A 136 0.33 -4.83 -10.34
N PRO A 137 -0.30 -6.01 -10.41
CA PRO A 137 0.06 -7.18 -9.60
C PRO A 137 1.55 -7.51 -9.67
N THR A 138 2.08 -8.09 -8.59
CA THR A 138 3.54 -8.28 -8.39
C THR A 138 4.17 -9.12 -9.49
N TRP A 139 3.56 -10.24 -9.85
CA TRP A 139 4.02 -11.08 -10.94
C TRP A 139 4.08 -10.30 -12.26
N SER A 140 3.00 -9.59 -12.61
CA SER A 140 2.94 -8.80 -13.86
C SER A 140 3.97 -7.68 -13.87
N ALA A 141 4.26 -7.09 -12.71
CA ALA A 141 5.27 -6.03 -12.62
C ALA A 141 6.69 -6.55 -12.84
N TRP A 142 7.01 -7.78 -12.40
CA TRP A 142 8.29 -8.44 -12.67
C TRP A 142 8.39 -8.91 -14.13
N ASP A 143 7.33 -9.50 -14.69
CA ASP A 143 7.27 -9.95 -16.08
C ASP A 143 7.42 -8.79 -17.08
N ASP A 144 6.98 -7.59 -16.69
CA ASP A 144 7.11 -6.34 -17.48
C ASP A 144 8.47 -5.62 -17.24
N MET A 145 9.48 -6.29 -16.69
CA MET A 145 10.77 -5.66 -16.38
C MET A 145 11.63 -5.52 -17.64
N ARG A 146 11.50 -4.39 -18.30
CA ARG A 146 12.28 -3.99 -19.48
C ARG A 146 13.20 -2.83 -19.13
N ARG A 147 14.06 -2.39 -20.06
CA ARG A 147 15.02 -1.30 -19.81
C ARG A 147 14.38 -0.06 -19.17
N SER A 148 13.25 0.42 -19.69
CA SER A 148 12.59 1.61 -19.18
C SER A 148 11.96 1.37 -17.79
N THR A 149 11.21 0.28 -17.64
CA THR A 149 10.57 -0.08 -16.37
C THR A 149 11.60 -0.49 -15.31
N ALA A 150 12.70 -1.13 -15.69
CA ALA A 150 13.79 -1.46 -14.78
C ALA A 150 14.48 -0.20 -14.20
N LEU A 151 14.70 0.82 -15.03
CA LEU A 151 15.24 2.09 -14.55
C LEU A 151 14.27 2.81 -13.61
N ALA A 152 12.99 2.83 -13.93
CA ALA A 152 11.95 3.43 -13.08
C ALA A 152 11.74 2.65 -11.76
N ARG A 153 11.97 1.33 -11.78
CA ARG A 153 11.81 0.41 -10.64
C ARG A 153 13.14 -0.11 -10.09
N PHE A 154 14.27 0.59 -10.29
CA PHE A 154 15.59 0.12 -9.84
C PHE A 154 15.63 -0.31 -8.37
N HIS A 155 14.84 0.36 -7.52
CA HIS A 155 14.73 0.05 -6.11
C HIS A 155 14.18 -1.35 -5.83
N TRP A 156 13.41 -1.95 -6.74
CA TRP A 156 12.97 -3.34 -6.61
C TRP A 156 14.14 -4.31 -6.60
N ALA A 157 15.03 -4.16 -7.58
CA ALA A 157 16.23 -4.97 -7.66
C ALA A 157 17.22 -4.68 -6.52
N LEU A 158 17.33 -3.39 -6.11
CA LEU A 158 18.20 -3.00 -5.00
C LEU A 158 17.72 -3.56 -3.67
N LEU A 159 16.46 -3.28 -3.29
CA LEU A 159 15.91 -3.65 -1.98
C LEU A 159 15.75 -5.18 -1.81
N ALA A 160 15.59 -5.91 -2.91
CA ALA A 160 15.53 -7.37 -2.90
C ALA A 160 16.90 -8.07 -2.80
N GLN A 161 18.01 -7.34 -2.84
CA GLN A 161 19.33 -7.96 -2.66
C GLN A 161 19.50 -8.61 -1.27
N PRO A 162 20.39 -9.62 -1.13
CA PRO A 162 20.64 -10.26 0.14
C PRO A 162 21.09 -9.29 1.24
N HIS A 163 20.60 -9.53 2.46
CA HIS A 163 21.11 -8.84 3.65
C HIS A 163 22.63 -9.09 3.83
N PRO A 164 23.42 -8.07 4.22
CA PRO A 164 23.04 -6.72 4.63
C PRO A 164 23.25 -5.64 3.55
N PHE A 165 23.33 -6.00 2.27
CA PHE A 165 23.81 -5.10 1.21
C PHE A 165 22.94 -3.84 1.04
N PRO A 166 21.62 -3.93 0.76
CA PRO A 166 20.79 -2.73 0.62
C PRO A 166 20.64 -1.96 1.94
N GLU A 167 20.55 -2.64 3.06
CA GLU A 167 20.42 -2.00 4.37
C GLU A 167 21.66 -1.15 4.70
N THR A 168 22.85 -1.61 4.35
CA THR A 168 24.10 -0.88 4.57
C THR A 168 24.16 0.37 3.69
N LEU A 169 23.83 0.23 2.40
CA LEU A 169 23.83 1.35 1.47
C LEU A 169 22.81 2.42 1.85
N ILE A 170 21.59 2.01 2.16
CA ILE A 170 20.49 2.92 2.54
C ILE A 170 20.78 3.53 3.90
N GLY A 171 21.17 2.73 4.89
CA GLY A 171 21.44 3.20 6.25
C GLY A 171 22.56 4.22 6.34
N GLY A 172 23.55 4.14 5.45
CA GLY A 172 24.64 5.11 5.32
C GLY A 172 24.15 6.53 4.95
N ASN A 173 23.00 6.65 4.29
CA ASN A 173 22.43 7.94 3.90
C ASN A 173 20.89 7.87 3.80
N ALA A 174 20.23 7.41 4.86
CA ALA A 174 18.81 7.07 4.86
C ALA A 174 17.90 8.25 4.50
N MET A 175 18.21 9.45 4.98
CA MET A 175 17.38 10.63 4.70
C MET A 175 17.47 11.05 3.25
N TYR A 176 18.68 11.06 2.66
CA TYR A 176 18.82 11.35 1.24
C TYR A 176 18.07 10.31 0.38
N PHE A 177 18.20 9.03 0.72
CA PHE A 177 17.50 7.97 -0.02
C PHE A 177 15.98 8.14 0.05
N LEU A 178 15.43 8.35 1.26
CA LEU A 178 14.00 8.59 1.46
C LEU A 178 13.50 9.78 0.62
N GLU A 179 14.15 10.93 0.76
CA GLU A 179 13.71 12.18 0.11
C GLU A 179 13.87 12.11 -1.40
N HIS A 180 14.94 11.47 -1.88
CA HIS A 180 15.13 11.21 -3.29
C HIS A 180 14.01 10.35 -3.87
N MET A 181 13.65 9.24 -3.21
CA MET A 181 12.60 8.34 -3.67
C MET A 181 11.23 9.05 -3.67
N LEU A 182 10.91 9.76 -2.59
CA LEU A 182 9.66 10.53 -2.51
C LEU A 182 9.59 11.58 -3.62
N ALA A 183 10.62 12.41 -3.79
CA ALA A 183 10.65 13.44 -4.82
C ALA A 183 10.58 12.85 -6.24
N ALA A 184 11.40 11.84 -6.52
CA ALA A 184 11.52 11.24 -7.86
C ALA A 184 10.22 10.58 -8.35
N TRP A 185 9.35 10.16 -7.44
CA TRP A 185 8.09 9.50 -7.80
C TRP A 185 6.89 10.44 -7.88
N THR A 186 6.99 11.70 -7.41
CA THR A 186 5.94 12.70 -7.68
C THR A 186 5.96 13.14 -9.15
N GLY A 187 4.86 13.65 -9.65
CA GLY A 187 4.78 14.28 -10.98
C GLY A 187 5.69 15.50 -11.06
N ALA A 188 5.70 16.35 -10.02
CA ALA A 188 6.52 17.56 -9.95
C ALA A 188 8.01 17.30 -9.69
N LYS A 189 8.45 16.07 -9.48
CA LYS A 189 9.83 15.67 -9.13
C LYS A 189 10.39 16.45 -7.94
N SER A 190 9.55 16.69 -6.94
CA SER A 190 9.88 17.47 -5.75
C SER A 190 9.09 17.00 -4.53
N LEU A 191 9.48 17.48 -3.33
CA LEU A 191 8.76 17.15 -2.08
C LEU A 191 7.54 18.06 -1.82
N ALA A 192 7.18 18.95 -2.73
CA ALA A 192 6.13 19.96 -2.52
C ALA A 192 4.73 19.36 -2.27
N ALA A 193 4.48 18.13 -2.72
CA ALA A 193 3.22 17.44 -2.47
C ALA A 193 3.04 16.99 -1.01
N PHE A 194 4.13 16.86 -0.25
CA PHE A 194 4.12 16.37 1.13
C PHE A 194 4.12 17.55 2.10
N SER A 195 3.21 17.55 3.08
CA SER A 195 3.25 18.58 4.12
C SER A 195 4.51 18.43 5.00
N PRO A 196 5.03 19.52 5.58
CA PRO A 196 6.17 19.46 6.51
C PRO A 196 5.91 18.48 7.67
N GLU A 197 4.68 18.40 8.16
CA GLU A 197 4.25 17.53 9.24
C GLU A 197 4.28 16.05 8.79
N ALA A 198 3.77 15.72 7.61
CA ALA A 198 3.84 14.37 7.06
C ALA A 198 5.30 13.93 6.86
N MET A 199 6.16 14.81 6.36
CA MET A 199 7.58 14.53 6.20
C MET A 199 8.29 14.24 7.53
N GLN A 200 7.88 14.85 8.65
CA GLN A 200 8.43 14.52 9.97
C GLN A 200 8.16 13.05 10.33
N HIS A 201 6.95 12.56 10.07
CA HIS A 201 6.59 11.15 10.29
C HIS A 201 7.38 10.19 9.40
N TYR A 202 7.50 10.49 8.11
CA TYR A 202 8.25 9.65 7.17
C TYR A 202 9.73 9.57 7.54
N ARG A 203 10.35 10.71 7.88
CA ARG A 203 11.75 10.75 8.35
C ARG A 203 11.93 9.99 9.66
N ALA A 204 11.04 10.16 10.63
CA ALA A 204 11.10 9.49 11.92
C ALA A 204 10.98 7.96 11.78
N SER A 205 10.13 7.49 10.87
CA SER A 205 10.02 6.06 10.56
C SER A 205 11.26 5.54 9.84
N PHE A 206 11.65 6.18 8.75
CA PHE A 206 12.72 5.70 7.87
C PHE A 206 14.13 5.86 8.46
N SER A 207 14.31 6.67 9.51
CA SER A 207 15.58 6.77 10.25
C SER A 207 15.93 5.54 11.09
N GLN A 208 14.98 4.62 11.26
CA GLN A 208 15.16 3.44 12.10
C GLN A 208 15.72 2.25 11.29
N PRO A 209 16.93 1.73 11.61
CA PRO A 209 17.56 0.64 10.84
C PRO A 209 16.67 -0.62 10.73
N ALA A 210 15.94 -0.95 11.78
CA ALA A 210 15.03 -2.09 11.78
C ALA A 210 13.90 -1.94 10.74
N ARG A 211 13.41 -0.72 10.49
CA ARG A 211 12.37 -0.46 9.48
C ARG A 211 12.92 -0.44 8.06
N ILE A 212 14.17 0.01 7.87
CA ILE A 212 14.87 -0.15 6.60
C ILE A 212 15.01 -1.64 6.26
N ARG A 213 15.41 -2.46 7.25
CA ARG A 213 15.49 -3.93 7.08
C ARG A 213 14.13 -4.53 6.75
N ALA A 214 13.08 -4.16 7.47
CA ALA A 214 11.72 -4.64 7.20
C ALA A 214 11.26 -4.29 5.78
N SER A 215 11.56 -3.07 5.30
CA SER A 215 11.30 -2.68 3.92
C SER A 215 12.04 -3.57 2.93
N CYS A 216 13.32 -3.87 3.15
CA CYS A 216 14.08 -4.78 2.29
C CYS A 216 13.46 -6.19 2.30
N GLU A 217 13.04 -6.70 3.46
CA GLU A 217 12.36 -8.00 3.55
C GLU A 217 11.03 -8.03 2.81
N ASP A 218 10.25 -6.95 2.84
CA ASP A 218 9.04 -6.79 2.05
C ASP A 218 9.33 -6.88 0.54
N TYR A 219 10.44 -6.28 0.07
CA TYR A 219 10.86 -6.39 -1.33
C TYR A 219 11.44 -7.76 -1.67
N ARG A 220 12.15 -8.44 -0.76
CA ARG A 220 12.62 -9.83 -0.93
C ARG A 220 11.44 -10.78 -1.08
N ALA A 221 10.43 -10.66 -0.21
CA ALA A 221 9.17 -11.39 -0.35
C ALA A 221 8.52 -11.12 -1.71
N GLY A 222 8.50 -9.85 -2.14
CA GLY A 222 7.98 -9.43 -3.45
C GLY A 222 8.75 -9.97 -4.65
N ALA A 223 9.99 -10.38 -4.48
CA ALA A 223 10.83 -10.98 -5.53
C ALA A 223 10.85 -12.53 -5.47
N THR A 224 10.25 -13.12 -4.44
CA THR A 224 10.28 -14.58 -4.20
C THR A 224 8.88 -15.10 -3.94
N CYS A 225 8.49 -15.35 -2.71
CA CYS A 225 7.25 -16.04 -2.37
C CYS A 225 5.96 -15.33 -2.87
N ASP A 226 5.93 -13.99 -2.93
CA ASP A 226 4.76 -13.29 -3.47
C ASP A 226 4.57 -13.54 -4.98
N VAL A 227 5.67 -13.62 -5.75
CA VAL A 227 5.61 -13.97 -7.18
C VAL A 227 5.13 -15.42 -7.35
N GLU A 228 5.63 -16.34 -6.52
CA GLU A 228 5.21 -17.76 -6.54
C GLU A 228 3.71 -17.90 -6.23
N PHE A 229 3.19 -17.15 -5.27
CA PHE A 229 1.75 -17.12 -4.96
C PHE A 229 0.92 -16.57 -6.11
N ASP A 230 1.38 -15.49 -6.74
CA ASP A 230 0.73 -14.89 -7.89
C ASP A 230 0.71 -15.84 -9.09
N GLU A 231 1.82 -16.53 -9.37
CA GLU A 231 1.93 -17.49 -10.44
C GLU A 231 1.01 -18.70 -10.24
N ALA A 232 0.94 -19.20 -9.01
CA ALA A 232 0.01 -20.28 -8.64
C ALA A 232 -1.46 -19.89 -8.87
N ASP A 233 -1.83 -18.63 -8.52
CA ASP A 233 -3.18 -18.13 -8.75
C ASP A 233 -3.50 -17.98 -10.24
N ARG A 234 -2.56 -17.47 -11.03
CA ARG A 234 -2.72 -17.36 -12.49
C ARG A 234 -2.87 -18.71 -13.15
N THR A 235 -2.02 -19.67 -12.78
CA THR A 235 -2.08 -21.05 -13.28
C THR A 235 -3.41 -21.70 -12.96
N ALA A 236 -3.95 -21.45 -11.77
CA ALA A 236 -5.25 -21.96 -11.33
C ALA A 236 -6.45 -21.16 -11.90
N GLY A 237 -6.20 -20.10 -12.66
CA GLY A 237 -7.25 -19.20 -13.20
C GLY A 237 -8.01 -18.42 -12.12
N ARG A 238 -7.44 -18.28 -10.91
CA ARG A 238 -8.07 -17.52 -9.83
C ARG A 238 -8.06 -16.03 -10.12
N LYS A 239 -9.20 -15.38 -9.92
CA LYS A 239 -9.39 -13.95 -10.13
C LYS A 239 -10.03 -13.28 -8.92
N ILE A 240 -9.74 -12.00 -8.75
CA ILE A 240 -10.42 -11.12 -7.80
C ILE A 240 -11.89 -11.02 -8.24
N SER A 241 -12.81 -11.40 -7.36
CA SER A 241 -14.24 -11.49 -7.65
C SER A 241 -15.03 -10.24 -7.24
N CYS A 242 -14.50 -9.43 -6.33
CA CYS A 242 -15.16 -8.17 -5.97
C CYS A 242 -14.94 -7.09 -7.02
N PRO A 243 -15.88 -6.14 -7.20
CA PRO A 243 -15.67 -4.97 -8.03
C PRO A 243 -14.38 -4.25 -7.67
N THR A 244 -13.57 -3.93 -8.68
CA THR A 244 -12.24 -3.34 -8.51
C THR A 244 -12.13 -2.02 -9.27
N LEU A 245 -11.54 -0.99 -8.63
CA LEU A 245 -11.16 0.27 -9.26
C LEU A 245 -9.63 0.39 -9.25
N ALA A 246 -9.02 0.47 -10.44
CA ALA A 246 -7.60 0.70 -10.60
C ALA A 246 -7.33 2.15 -11.04
N LEU A 247 -6.63 2.93 -10.23
CA LEU A 247 -6.18 4.28 -10.57
C LEU A 247 -4.66 4.32 -10.64
N TRP A 248 -4.11 5.11 -11.57
CA TRP A 248 -2.65 5.28 -11.71
C TRP A 248 -2.27 6.72 -12.06
N GLY A 249 -1.04 7.10 -11.69
CA GLY A 249 -0.49 8.40 -12.03
C GLY A 249 -0.07 8.46 -13.51
N GLN A 250 -0.66 9.38 -14.27
CA GLN A 250 -0.34 9.58 -15.70
C GLN A 250 1.03 10.22 -15.92
N GLU A 251 1.54 10.97 -14.93
CA GLU A 251 2.83 11.67 -15.02
C GLU A 251 4.02 10.76 -14.69
N ARG A 252 3.78 9.47 -14.50
CA ARG A 252 4.83 8.45 -14.32
C ARG A 252 5.14 7.77 -15.66
N GLU A 253 5.70 8.53 -16.58
CA GLU A 253 6.23 7.99 -17.83
C GLU A 253 7.16 6.79 -17.55
N ASN A 254 7.01 5.74 -18.34
CA ASN A 254 7.80 4.49 -18.23
C ASN A 254 7.59 3.65 -16.95
N ALA A 255 6.63 3.98 -16.08
CA ALA A 255 6.32 3.13 -14.93
C ALA A 255 5.65 1.81 -15.35
N PHE A 256 4.91 1.82 -16.48
CA PHE A 256 4.22 0.65 -17.02
C PHE A 256 4.44 0.59 -18.53
N PHE A 257 4.83 -0.58 -19.04
CA PHE A 257 4.93 -0.83 -20.49
C PHE A 257 3.57 -1.18 -21.09
N THR A 258 2.85 -2.09 -20.43
CA THR A 258 1.47 -2.44 -20.77
C THR A 258 0.52 -1.55 -19.96
N GLY A 259 -0.58 -1.10 -20.55
CA GLY A 259 -1.58 -0.28 -19.87
C GLY A 259 -2.06 -0.95 -18.58
N PRO A 260 -2.06 -0.25 -17.43
CA PRO A 260 -2.41 -0.87 -16.14
C PRO A 260 -3.78 -1.55 -16.14
N LEU A 261 -4.78 -0.97 -16.80
CA LEU A 261 -6.12 -1.55 -16.87
C LEU A 261 -6.16 -2.87 -17.61
N ASP A 262 -5.37 -3.03 -18.69
CA ASP A 262 -5.33 -4.28 -19.47
C ASP A 262 -4.67 -5.40 -18.65
N ILE A 263 -3.70 -5.06 -17.80
CA ILE A 263 -3.13 -6.00 -16.85
C ILE A 263 -4.18 -6.39 -15.81
N TRP A 264 -4.88 -5.43 -15.21
CA TRP A 264 -5.89 -5.72 -14.19
C TRP A 264 -7.06 -6.56 -14.70
N ARG A 265 -7.45 -6.43 -15.96
CA ARG A 265 -8.48 -7.30 -16.62
C ARG A 265 -8.10 -8.77 -16.63
N GLN A 266 -6.82 -9.10 -16.56
CA GLN A 266 -6.37 -10.49 -16.45
C GLN A 266 -6.56 -11.03 -15.03
N TRP A 267 -6.57 -10.17 -14.02
CA TRP A 267 -6.61 -10.50 -12.58
C TRP A 267 -7.97 -10.35 -11.93
N CYS A 268 -8.90 -9.63 -12.55
CA CYS A 268 -10.22 -9.34 -11.98
C CYS A 268 -11.33 -9.87 -12.88
N THR A 269 -12.48 -10.19 -12.29
CA THR A 269 -13.72 -10.48 -13.04
C THR A 269 -14.47 -9.22 -13.43
N ASP A 270 -14.37 -8.17 -12.58
CA ASP A 270 -15.00 -6.87 -12.78
C ASP A 270 -14.01 -5.78 -12.38
N VAL A 271 -13.49 -5.04 -13.35
CA VAL A 271 -12.55 -3.95 -13.11
C VAL A 271 -12.82 -2.76 -14.02
N VAL A 272 -12.83 -1.59 -13.40
CA VAL A 272 -12.79 -0.28 -14.07
C VAL A 272 -11.53 0.46 -13.63
N GLY A 273 -11.07 1.41 -14.42
CA GLY A 273 -9.88 2.17 -14.04
C GLY A 273 -9.53 3.26 -15.03
N GLN A 274 -8.72 4.20 -14.55
CA GLN A 274 -8.21 5.29 -15.36
C GLN A 274 -6.98 5.94 -14.74
N GLY A 275 -6.24 6.67 -15.55
CA GLY A 275 -5.15 7.53 -15.11
C GLY A 275 -5.68 8.81 -14.46
N VAL A 276 -4.96 9.28 -13.45
CA VAL A 276 -5.12 10.59 -12.80
C VAL A 276 -3.90 11.42 -13.14
N VAL A 277 -4.06 12.70 -13.45
CA VAL A 277 -2.94 13.62 -13.72
C VAL A 277 -2.17 13.86 -12.42
N SER A 278 -1.30 12.93 -12.08
CA SER A 278 -0.55 12.84 -10.83
C SER A 278 0.70 12.00 -11.04
N GLY A 279 1.66 12.10 -10.12
CA GLY A 279 2.71 11.10 -9.95
C GLY A 279 2.22 9.86 -9.19
N HIS A 280 3.11 9.27 -8.40
CA HIS A 280 2.85 8.03 -7.66
C HIS A 280 1.92 8.21 -6.45
N PHE A 281 2.00 9.34 -5.78
CA PHE A 281 1.38 9.55 -4.47
C PHE A 281 0.01 10.23 -4.60
N LEU A 282 -0.91 9.60 -5.35
CA LEU A 282 -2.23 10.15 -5.66
C LEU A 282 -2.94 10.80 -4.44
N PRO A 283 -2.97 10.17 -3.24
CA PRO A 283 -3.65 10.75 -2.09
C PRO A 283 -3.02 12.03 -1.56
N GLU A 284 -1.73 12.27 -1.82
CA GLU A 284 -1.01 13.45 -1.36
C GLU A 284 -0.82 14.49 -2.45
N GLU A 285 -0.61 14.08 -3.70
CA GLU A 285 -0.44 14.97 -4.84
C GLU A 285 -1.77 15.55 -5.34
N LYS A 286 -2.81 14.72 -5.39
CA LYS A 286 -4.13 15.03 -5.99
C LYS A 286 -5.27 14.48 -5.13
N PRO A 287 -5.40 14.92 -3.86
CA PRO A 287 -6.40 14.37 -2.94
C PRO A 287 -7.83 14.57 -3.44
N ALA A 288 -8.18 15.72 -4.01
CA ALA A 288 -9.54 15.99 -4.48
C ALA A 288 -9.91 15.11 -5.68
N GLU A 289 -9.02 14.99 -6.66
CA GLU A 289 -9.23 14.16 -7.84
C GLU A 289 -9.26 12.67 -7.45
N THR A 290 -8.41 12.26 -6.53
CA THR A 290 -8.41 10.89 -5.99
C THR A 290 -9.73 10.56 -5.32
N LEU A 291 -10.24 11.45 -4.47
CA LEU A 291 -11.54 11.30 -3.80
C LEU A 291 -12.71 11.28 -4.80
N ALA A 292 -12.66 12.11 -5.85
CA ALA A 292 -13.70 12.16 -6.88
C ALA A 292 -13.94 10.81 -7.58
N HIS A 293 -12.94 9.93 -7.61
CA HIS A 293 -13.06 8.57 -8.15
C HIS A 293 -13.40 7.55 -7.06
N ILE A 294 -12.76 7.64 -5.89
CA ILE A 294 -12.90 6.63 -4.82
C ILE A 294 -14.28 6.71 -4.19
N VAL A 295 -14.77 7.90 -3.81
CA VAL A 295 -16.03 8.05 -3.06
C VAL A 295 -17.22 7.47 -3.82
N PRO A 296 -17.49 7.81 -5.10
CA PRO A 296 -18.60 7.23 -5.84
C PRO A 296 -18.48 5.71 -6.00
N PHE A 297 -17.26 5.20 -6.21
CA PHE A 297 -17.04 3.77 -6.35
C PHE A 297 -17.35 3.02 -5.06
N LEU A 298 -16.92 3.50 -3.89
CA LEU A 298 -17.22 2.89 -2.61
C LEU A 298 -18.72 2.99 -2.28
N ALA A 299 -19.34 4.16 -2.52
CA ALA A 299 -20.75 4.40 -2.25
C ALA A 299 -21.71 3.54 -3.09
N ALA A 300 -21.35 3.18 -4.31
CA ALA A 300 -22.15 2.32 -5.19
C ALA A 300 -22.42 0.91 -4.63
N GLY A 301 -21.70 0.51 -3.55
CA GLY A 301 -21.94 -0.74 -2.80
C GLY A 301 -22.88 -0.62 -1.60
N ILE A 302 -23.23 0.60 -1.22
CA ILE A 302 -24.08 0.87 -0.06
C ILE A 302 -25.53 0.80 -0.56
N GLY A 303 -26.29 -0.24 -0.19
CA GLY A 303 -27.73 -0.36 -0.50
C GLY A 303 -28.13 -1.54 -1.39
N LYS A 304 -27.24 -2.45 -1.69
CA LYS A 304 -27.55 -3.73 -2.35
C LYS A 304 -27.28 -4.91 -1.42
N THR A 305 -27.90 -4.86 -0.23
CA THR A 305 -28.00 -6.02 0.67
C THR A 305 -29.43 -6.50 0.72
#